data_1b2cf83709d935b5da538760f5907799
#
_entry.id   1b2cf83709d935b5da538760f5907799
#
_cell.length_a   1.000
_cell.length_b   1.000
_cell.length_c   1.000
_cell.angle_alpha   90.00
_cell.angle_beta   90.00
_cell.angle_gamma   90.00
#
_symmetry.space_group_name_H-M   'P 1'
#
loop_
_entity.id
_entity.type
_entity.pdbx_description
1 polymer ?
#
loop_
_entity_poly.entity_id
_entity_poly.type
_entity_poly.pdbx_seq_one_letter_code
_entity_poly.pdbx_strand_id
1 'polypeptide(L)'
;MTYSFTITNIKSSVKLKPSIEFDFVVQRCHELGASCKRFRNLLSIHYKKKSFVLFKGCKRVPNSGQHLNITGCRSTNKTLQAIEDFNRLIGRPTGSVNYRIDNYSCTSQIDHRIDLESFYMSNSNLRVVYNRENFPGLFLWSPKKPKLCATIYHTKKVNIVGSNNLEEIEDFFNWIKDVTVIN
;
A
#
# COMPACT_ATOMS: atom_id res chain seq x y z
N MET A 1 4.51 -2.92 20.90
CA MET A 1 5.27 -1.74 20.44
C MET A 1 4.29 -0.71 19.90
N THR A 2 4.43 0.54 20.31
CA THR A 2 3.63 1.66 19.80
C THR A 2 4.50 2.44 18.83
N TYR A 3 4.11 2.51 17.55
CA TYR A 3 4.82 3.27 16.53
C TYR A 3 4.43 4.75 16.57
N SER A 4 5.34 5.63 16.14
CA SER A 4 5.12 7.08 16.05
C SER A 4 4.26 7.50 14.85
N PHE A 5 3.70 6.55 14.12
CA PHE A 5 2.87 6.76 12.94
C PHE A 5 1.57 5.95 12.97
N THR A 6 0.64 6.33 12.10
CA THR A 6 -0.62 5.63 11.88
C THR A 6 -0.59 4.92 10.52
N ILE A 7 -0.95 3.64 10.47
CA ILE A 7 -1.14 2.91 9.21
C ILE A 7 -2.42 3.39 8.54
N THR A 8 -2.30 3.95 7.35
CA THR A 8 -3.43 4.45 6.55
C THR A 8 -3.90 3.45 5.52
N ASN A 9 -2.99 2.62 5.01
CA ASN A 9 -3.30 1.55 4.07
C ASN A 9 -2.28 0.42 4.13
N ILE A 10 -2.75 -0.81 3.90
CA ILE A 10 -1.93 -2.01 3.69
C ILE A 10 -2.23 -2.51 2.28
N LYS A 11 -1.20 -2.67 1.47
CA LYS A 11 -1.26 -3.46 0.23
C LYS A 11 -0.76 -4.86 0.53
N SER A 12 -1.58 -5.85 0.25
CA SER A 12 -1.22 -7.26 0.41
C SER A 12 -1.51 -8.05 -0.85
N SER A 13 -0.84 -9.18 -1.00
CA SER A 13 -1.05 -10.11 -2.11
C SER A 13 -1.30 -11.52 -1.61
N VAL A 14 -2.16 -12.23 -2.34
CA VAL A 14 -2.54 -13.62 -2.12
C VAL A 14 -2.32 -14.39 -3.40
N LYS A 15 -1.79 -15.60 -3.31
CA LYS A 15 -1.71 -16.52 -4.43
C LYS A 15 -2.88 -17.50 -4.35
N LEU A 16 -3.79 -17.43 -5.32
CA LEU A 16 -4.97 -18.29 -5.41
C LEU A 16 -4.66 -19.54 -6.23
N LYS A 17 -4.93 -20.72 -5.66
CA LYS A 17 -4.86 -22.02 -6.33
C LYS A 17 -6.07 -22.87 -5.93
N PRO A 18 -6.74 -23.52 -6.88
CA PRO A 18 -6.65 -23.39 -8.34
C PRO A 18 -7.08 -22.00 -8.82
N SER A 19 -6.82 -21.69 -10.09
CA SER A 19 -7.29 -20.46 -10.73
C SER A 19 -8.82 -20.43 -10.81
N ILE A 20 -9.40 -19.22 -10.85
CA ILE A 20 -10.85 -18.98 -10.92
C ILE A 20 -11.14 -18.28 -12.23
N GLU A 21 -12.20 -18.73 -12.92
CA GLU A 21 -12.66 -18.07 -14.14
C GLU A 21 -13.24 -16.68 -13.85
N PHE A 22 -12.88 -15.72 -14.69
CA PHE A 22 -13.31 -14.33 -14.50
C PHE A 22 -14.82 -14.16 -14.61
N ASP A 23 -15.47 -14.90 -15.51
CA ASP A 23 -16.92 -14.82 -15.71
C ASP A 23 -17.67 -15.27 -14.47
N PHE A 24 -17.21 -16.34 -13.81
CA PHE A 24 -17.73 -16.76 -12.53
C PHE A 24 -17.59 -15.66 -11.45
N VAL A 25 -16.40 -15.03 -11.34
CA VAL A 25 -16.21 -13.95 -10.36
C VAL A 25 -17.10 -12.75 -10.64
N VAL A 26 -17.27 -12.37 -11.92
CA VAL A 26 -18.16 -11.26 -12.31
C VAL A 26 -19.61 -11.58 -11.93
N GLN A 27 -20.09 -12.77 -12.21
CA GLN A 27 -21.44 -13.22 -11.81
C GLN A 27 -21.61 -13.11 -10.29
N ARG A 28 -20.68 -13.64 -9.51
CA ARG A 28 -20.74 -13.58 -8.03
C ARG A 28 -20.72 -12.14 -7.51
N CYS A 29 -19.96 -11.24 -8.16
CA CYS A 29 -19.99 -9.82 -7.81
C CYS A 29 -21.39 -9.22 -7.98
N HIS A 30 -22.06 -9.51 -9.09
CA HIS A 30 -23.44 -9.07 -9.34
C HIS A 30 -24.42 -9.58 -8.28
N GLU A 31 -24.36 -10.90 -7.98
CA GLU A 31 -25.23 -11.54 -6.98
C GLU A 31 -25.09 -10.95 -5.59
N LEU A 32 -23.89 -10.49 -5.21
CA LEU A 32 -23.58 -9.99 -3.88
C LEU A 32 -23.47 -8.46 -3.80
N GLY A 33 -23.85 -7.75 -4.86
CA GLY A 33 -23.81 -6.28 -4.92
C GLY A 33 -22.40 -5.67 -4.86
N ALA A 34 -21.38 -6.42 -5.28
CA ALA A 34 -20.03 -5.91 -5.41
C ALA A 34 -19.85 -5.19 -6.75
N SER A 35 -19.15 -4.06 -6.76
CA SER A 35 -18.76 -3.40 -8.02
C SER A 35 -17.60 -4.15 -8.65
N CYS A 36 -17.72 -4.50 -9.93
CA CYS A 36 -16.70 -5.22 -10.68
C CYS A 36 -16.48 -4.58 -12.05
N LYS A 37 -15.22 -4.27 -12.36
CA LYS A 37 -14.80 -3.77 -13.66
C LYS A 37 -13.79 -4.73 -14.28
N ARG A 38 -14.11 -5.22 -15.49
CA ARG A 38 -13.26 -6.16 -16.24
C ARG A 38 -12.31 -5.43 -17.17
N PHE A 39 -11.05 -5.84 -17.15
CA PHE A 39 -10.01 -5.47 -18.10
C PHE A 39 -9.48 -6.75 -18.77
N ARG A 40 -8.64 -6.59 -19.79
CA ARG A 40 -8.10 -7.74 -20.55
C ARG A 40 -7.43 -8.81 -19.67
N ASN A 41 -6.66 -8.38 -18.67
CA ASN A 41 -5.82 -9.29 -17.86
C ASN A 41 -6.10 -9.21 -16.35
N LEU A 42 -7.11 -8.45 -15.93
CA LEU A 42 -7.46 -8.33 -14.51
C LEU A 42 -8.94 -7.97 -14.31
N LEU A 43 -9.44 -8.28 -13.11
CA LEU A 43 -10.68 -7.75 -12.57
C LEU A 43 -10.36 -6.78 -11.43
N SER A 44 -10.98 -5.60 -11.47
CA SER A 44 -10.99 -4.67 -10.36
C SER A 44 -12.33 -4.77 -9.65
N ILE A 45 -12.30 -5.12 -8.36
CA ILE A 45 -13.48 -5.42 -7.57
C ILE A 45 -13.49 -4.53 -6.35
N HIS A 46 -14.62 -3.89 -6.06
CA HIS A 46 -14.86 -3.16 -4.82
C HIS A 46 -15.96 -3.83 -4.04
N TYR A 47 -15.63 -4.30 -2.84
CA TYR A 47 -16.56 -5.00 -1.97
C TYR A 47 -16.29 -4.66 -0.50
N LYS A 48 -17.33 -4.32 0.29
CA LYS A 48 -17.23 -3.96 1.71
C LYS A 48 -16.13 -2.93 2.01
N LYS A 49 -16.06 -1.85 1.22
CA LYS A 49 -15.05 -0.77 1.34
C LYS A 49 -13.58 -1.24 1.14
N LYS A 50 -13.37 -2.37 0.47
CA LYS A 50 -12.06 -2.90 0.10
C LYS A 50 -11.93 -2.96 -1.41
N SER A 51 -10.71 -2.83 -1.90
CA SER A 51 -10.37 -2.99 -3.31
C SER A 51 -9.59 -4.28 -3.51
N PHE A 52 -10.02 -5.06 -4.47
CA PHE A 52 -9.40 -6.31 -4.88
C PHE A 52 -9.03 -6.20 -6.35
N VAL A 53 -7.82 -6.59 -6.70
CA VAL A 53 -7.38 -6.69 -8.10
C VAL A 53 -6.95 -8.14 -8.34
N LEU A 54 -7.80 -8.87 -9.08
CA LEU A 54 -7.54 -10.26 -9.45
C LEU A 54 -6.90 -10.30 -10.82
N PHE A 55 -5.67 -10.79 -10.90
CA PHE A 55 -4.94 -10.95 -12.15
C PHE A 55 -5.24 -12.30 -12.80
N LYS A 56 -5.29 -12.33 -14.13
CA LYS A 56 -5.42 -13.55 -14.90
C LYS A 56 -4.20 -14.44 -14.70
N GLY A 57 -4.41 -15.73 -14.43
CA GLY A 57 -3.30 -16.69 -14.35
C GLY A 57 -2.54 -16.82 -15.68
N CYS A 58 -1.27 -17.14 -15.61
CA CYS A 58 -0.47 -17.38 -16.80
C CYS A 58 -0.83 -18.73 -17.42
N LYS A 59 -1.41 -18.73 -18.62
CA LYS A 59 -1.77 -19.97 -19.34
C LYS A 59 -0.54 -20.83 -19.73
N ARG A 60 0.64 -20.20 -19.88
CA ARG A 60 1.89 -20.87 -20.28
C ARG A 60 2.57 -21.64 -19.16
N VAL A 61 2.19 -21.39 -17.91
CA VAL A 61 2.76 -22.07 -16.73
C VAL A 61 1.61 -22.72 -15.99
N PRO A 62 1.35 -24.01 -16.23
CA PRO A 62 0.35 -24.78 -15.49
C PRO A 62 0.61 -24.64 -13.98
N ASN A 63 -0.44 -24.44 -13.17
CA ASN A 63 -0.35 -24.27 -11.74
C ASN A 63 0.36 -23.00 -11.23
N SER A 64 0.65 -22.01 -12.08
CA SER A 64 1.22 -20.73 -11.62
C SER A 64 0.32 -20.02 -10.58
N GLY A 65 -0.98 -20.35 -10.57
CA GLY A 65 -2.00 -19.70 -9.76
C GLY A 65 -2.34 -18.29 -10.27
N GLN A 66 -3.32 -17.68 -9.64
CA GLN A 66 -3.67 -16.27 -9.86
C GLN A 66 -3.17 -15.43 -8.70
N HIS A 67 -2.85 -14.16 -8.98
CA HIS A 67 -2.52 -13.20 -7.95
C HIS A 67 -3.74 -12.32 -7.66
N LEU A 68 -4.02 -12.17 -6.38
CA LEU A 68 -5.02 -11.24 -5.86
C LEU A 68 -4.30 -10.17 -5.03
N ASN A 69 -4.39 -8.90 -5.44
CA ASN A 69 -3.94 -7.78 -4.63
C ASN A 69 -5.13 -7.21 -3.85
N ILE A 70 -4.89 -6.85 -2.59
CA ILE A 70 -5.89 -6.31 -1.67
C ILE A 70 -5.37 -4.97 -1.13
N THR A 71 -6.22 -3.95 -1.13
CA THR A 71 -5.93 -2.63 -0.55
C THR A 71 -7.14 -2.10 0.22
N GLY A 72 -6.94 -1.02 0.98
CA GLY A 72 -7.99 -0.41 1.80
C GLY A 72 -8.07 -0.97 3.22
N CYS A 73 -7.05 -1.75 3.65
CA CYS A 73 -6.92 -2.24 5.02
C CYS A 73 -6.01 -1.31 5.83
N ARG A 74 -6.28 -1.17 7.14
CA ARG A 74 -5.47 -0.35 8.06
C ARG A 74 -4.88 -1.16 9.22
N SER A 75 -5.06 -2.46 9.20
CA SER A 75 -4.44 -3.41 10.14
C SER A 75 -4.39 -4.80 9.54
N THR A 76 -3.52 -5.64 10.07
CA THR A 76 -3.39 -7.05 9.68
C THR A 76 -4.70 -7.81 9.83
N ASN A 77 -5.43 -7.60 10.94
CA ASN A 77 -6.73 -8.23 11.16
C ASN A 77 -7.76 -7.84 10.09
N LYS A 78 -7.78 -6.55 9.67
CA LYS A 78 -8.64 -6.10 8.56
C LYS A 78 -8.21 -6.68 7.21
N THR A 79 -6.92 -6.98 7.04
CA THR A 79 -6.43 -7.68 5.85
C THR A 79 -6.90 -9.12 5.82
N LEU A 80 -6.82 -9.85 6.94
CA LEU A 80 -7.36 -11.21 7.06
C LEU A 80 -8.86 -11.24 6.81
N GLN A 81 -9.61 -10.31 7.41
CA GLN A 81 -11.06 -10.18 7.16
C GLN A 81 -11.37 -9.92 5.67
N ALA A 82 -10.58 -9.10 4.99
CA ALA A 82 -10.75 -8.85 3.57
C ALA A 82 -10.51 -10.11 2.73
N ILE A 83 -9.52 -10.94 3.09
CA ILE A 83 -9.27 -12.23 2.44
C ILE A 83 -10.48 -13.17 2.62
N GLU A 84 -11.04 -13.25 3.81
CA GLU A 84 -12.23 -14.04 4.08
C GLU A 84 -13.45 -13.51 3.30
N ASP A 85 -13.66 -12.20 3.25
CA ASP A 85 -14.73 -11.58 2.49
C ASP A 85 -14.61 -11.91 0.99
N PHE A 86 -13.39 -11.90 0.45
CA PHE A 86 -13.14 -12.32 -0.94
C PHE A 86 -13.42 -13.81 -1.14
N ASN A 87 -12.97 -14.67 -0.22
CA ASN A 87 -13.25 -16.12 -0.30
C ASN A 87 -14.76 -16.40 -0.29
N ARG A 88 -15.53 -15.73 0.56
CA ARG A 88 -17.00 -15.82 0.57
C ARG A 88 -17.60 -15.34 -0.75
N LEU A 89 -17.10 -14.24 -1.30
CA LEU A 89 -17.56 -13.71 -2.59
C LEU A 89 -17.42 -14.76 -3.70
N ILE A 90 -16.32 -15.50 -3.73
CA ILE A 90 -16.06 -16.50 -4.75
C ILE A 90 -16.49 -17.92 -4.36
N GLY A 91 -17.21 -18.10 -3.25
CA GLY A 91 -17.72 -19.41 -2.79
C GLY A 91 -16.63 -20.39 -2.36
N ARG A 92 -15.46 -19.90 -1.93
CA ARG A 92 -14.39 -20.76 -1.39
C ARG A 92 -14.50 -20.92 0.11
N PRO A 93 -14.09 -22.08 0.69
CA PRO A 93 -14.01 -22.24 2.12
C PRO A 93 -13.03 -21.22 2.72
N THR A 94 -13.40 -20.70 3.87
CA THR A 94 -12.52 -19.87 4.70
C THR A 94 -11.50 -20.78 5.38
N GLY A 95 -10.25 -20.68 4.98
CA GLY A 95 -9.14 -21.46 5.56
C GLY A 95 -7.88 -20.60 5.65
N SER A 96 -6.81 -21.14 6.23
CA SER A 96 -5.53 -20.45 6.28
C SER A 96 -5.02 -20.16 4.86
N VAL A 97 -4.97 -18.90 4.52
CA VAL A 97 -4.47 -18.43 3.22
C VAL A 97 -3.10 -17.78 3.45
N ASN A 98 -2.09 -18.29 2.75
CA ASN A 98 -0.80 -17.63 2.73
C ASN A 98 -0.93 -16.30 1.98
N TYR A 99 -0.79 -15.21 2.70
CA TYR A 99 -0.74 -13.87 2.14
C TYR A 99 0.58 -13.20 2.50
N ARG A 100 0.94 -12.21 1.71
CA ARG A 100 2.11 -11.37 1.95
C ARG A 100 1.69 -9.92 2.01
N ILE A 101 2.22 -9.19 2.96
CA ILE A 101 2.15 -7.73 2.96
C ILE A 101 3.24 -7.23 2.01
N ASP A 102 2.83 -6.47 1.00
CA ASP A 102 3.74 -5.92 -0.01
C ASP A 102 4.19 -4.50 0.35
N ASN A 103 3.31 -3.73 1.01
CA ASN A 103 3.60 -2.36 1.38
C ASN A 103 2.66 -1.85 2.48
N TYR A 104 3.22 -1.06 3.39
CA TYR A 104 2.49 -0.18 4.29
C TYR A 104 2.50 1.25 3.76
N SER A 105 1.36 1.94 3.85
CA SER A 105 1.28 3.38 3.75
C SER A 105 0.98 3.93 5.14
N CYS A 106 1.84 4.80 5.63
CA CYS A 106 1.76 5.34 6.98
C CYS A 106 1.69 6.88 6.93
N THR A 107 1.13 7.47 7.95
CA THR A 107 1.14 8.93 8.15
C THR A 107 1.58 9.24 9.55
N SER A 108 2.35 10.31 9.68
CA SER A 108 2.81 10.88 10.95
C SER A 108 2.86 12.39 10.86
N GLN A 109 3.29 13.04 11.93
CA GLN A 109 3.47 14.48 12.01
C GLN A 109 4.79 14.78 12.69
N ILE A 110 5.55 15.73 12.11
CA ILE A 110 6.76 16.28 12.70
C ILE A 110 6.34 17.38 13.68
N ASP A 111 7.03 17.50 14.81
CA ASP A 111 6.73 18.46 15.88
C ASP A 111 7.29 19.88 15.61
N HIS A 112 8.40 19.99 14.88
CA HIS A 112 9.02 21.26 14.52
C HIS A 112 8.54 21.81 13.17
N ARG A 113 8.84 23.07 12.90
CA ARG A 113 8.55 23.73 11.62
C ARG A 113 9.61 23.34 10.59
N ILE A 114 9.20 23.14 9.34
CA ILE A 114 10.09 22.85 8.21
C ILE A 114 9.87 23.91 7.14
N ASP A 115 10.95 24.50 6.65
CA ASP A 115 10.98 25.20 5.39
C ASP A 115 11.41 24.22 4.28
N LEU A 116 10.45 23.78 3.48
CA LEU A 116 10.69 22.78 2.45
C LEU A 116 11.60 23.26 1.34
N GLU A 117 11.59 24.56 1.04
CA GLU A 117 12.42 25.14 -0.02
C GLU A 117 13.88 25.24 0.45
N SER A 118 14.10 25.78 1.64
CA SER A 118 15.44 25.83 2.25
C SER A 118 16.01 24.42 2.45
N PHE A 119 15.21 23.49 2.91
CA PHE A 119 15.62 22.07 3.03
C PHE A 119 16.04 21.49 1.70
N TYR A 120 15.25 21.69 0.64
CA TYR A 120 15.57 21.19 -0.70
C TYR A 120 16.90 21.76 -1.22
N MET A 121 17.10 23.08 -1.10
CA MET A 121 18.31 23.76 -1.56
C MET A 121 19.58 23.34 -0.81
N SER A 122 19.47 23.09 0.49
CA SER A 122 20.60 22.76 1.35
C SER A 122 21.00 21.28 1.35
N ASN A 123 20.18 20.38 0.79
CA ASN A 123 20.38 18.93 0.88
C ASN A 123 20.57 18.25 -0.50
N SER A 124 21.45 18.83 -1.33
CA SER A 124 21.75 18.29 -2.66
C SER A 124 22.40 16.89 -2.67
N ASN A 125 22.95 16.45 -1.54
CA ASN A 125 23.50 15.12 -1.32
C ASN A 125 22.43 14.05 -1.02
N LEU A 126 21.20 14.45 -0.71
CA LEU A 126 20.09 13.55 -0.50
C LEU A 126 19.28 13.38 -1.78
N ARG A 127 18.65 12.22 -1.91
CA ARG A 127 17.65 12.03 -2.97
C ARG A 127 16.35 12.70 -2.57
N VAL A 128 16.20 13.94 -3.02
CA VAL A 128 15.07 14.81 -2.70
C VAL A 128 14.51 15.46 -3.97
N VAL A 129 13.20 15.62 -4.04
CA VAL A 129 12.52 16.32 -5.13
C VAL A 129 11.46 17.23 -4.54
N TYR A 130 11.51 18.52 -4.90
CA TYR A 130 10.52 19.50 -4.54
C TYR A 130 10.23 20.45 -5.71
N ASN A 131 8.97 20.56 -6.07
CA ASN A 131 8.49 21.55 -7.04
C ASN A 131 7.11 22.02 -6.59
N ARG A 132 7.07 23.16 -5.92
CA ARG A 132 5.87 23.74 -5.30
C ARG A 132 4.77 24.05 -6.32
N GLU A 133 5.12 24.38 -7.55
CA GLU A 133 4.15 24.72 -8.60
C GLU A 133 3.35 23.49 -9.04
N ASN A 134 3.99 22.32 -9.06
CA ASN A 134 3.36 21.08 -9.49
C ASN A 134 2.73 20.29 -8.36
N PHE A 135 3.37 20.32 -7.17
CA PHE A 135 2.92 19.52 -6.03
C PHE A 135 3.38 20.13 -4.70
N PRO A 136 2.49 20.26 -3.69
CA PRO A 136 2.79 21.00 -2.44
C PRO A 136 3.68 20.20 -1.46
N GLY A 137 4.02 18.95 -1.75
CA GLY A 137 4.82 18.11 -0.88
C GLY A 137 6.22 17.86 -1.42
N LEU A 138 7.19 17.79 -0.54
CA LEU A 138 8.57 17.42 -0.83
C LEU A 138 8.69 15.90 -0.75
N PHE A 139 9.26 15.27 -1.77
CA PHE A 139 9.60 13.85 -1.76
C PHE A 139 11.03 13.65 -1.28
N LEU A 140 11.20 12.77 -0.31
CA LEU A 140 12.48 12.41 0.29
C LEU A 140 12.61 10.88 0.34
N TRP A 141 13.68 10.33 -0.22
CA TRP A 141 13.94 8.89 -0.20
C TRP A 141 14.94 8.53 0.90
N SER A 142 14.73 7.34 1.47
CA SER A 142 15.65 6.80 2.46
C SER A 142 17.02 6.52 1.81
N PRO A 143 18.13 6.97 2.44
CA PRO A 143 19.47 6.64 1.95
C PRO A 143 19.80 5.15 2.11
N LYS A 144 19.18 4.46 3.08
CA LYS A 144 19.41 3.03 3.36
C LYS A 144 18.52 2.10 2.53
N LYS A 145 17.33 2.56 2.14
CA LYS A 145 16.27 1.76 1.46
C LYS A 145 15.71 2.53 0.28
N PRO A 146 16.22 2.34 -0.94
CA PRO A 146 15.88 3.17 -2.12
C PRO A 146 14.39 3.20 -2.52
N LYS A 147 13.59 2.21 -2.07
CA LYS A 147 12.14 2.15 -2.32
C LYS A 147 11.32 2.90 -1.29
N LEU A 148 11.90 3.16 -0.11
CA LEU A 148 11.22 3.81 1.00
C LEU A 148 11.26 5.32 0.77
N CYS A 149 10.08 5.93 0.68
CA CYS A 149 9.91 7.33 0.33
C CYS A 149 8.93 8.01 1.30
N ALA A 150 9.25 9.23 1.68
CA ALA A 150 8.37 10.11 2.42
C ALA A 150 7.91 11.27 1.54
N THR A 151 6.67 11.71 1.75
CA THR A 151 6.16 12.98 1.27
C THR A 151 5.95 13.88 2.47
N ILE A 152 6.68 15.00 2.53
CA ILE A 152 6.67 15.94 3.64
C ILE A 152 5.93 17.21 3.20
N TYR A 153 4.99 17.67 4.01
CA TYR A 153 4.18 18.85 3.73
C TYR A 153 4.52 20.00 4.69
N HIS A 154 4.32 21.25 4.25
CA HIS A 154 4.46 22.45 5.08
C HIS A 154 3.56 22.42 6.34
N THR A 155 2.50 21.61 6.33
CA THR A 155 1.62 21.33 7.46
C THR A 155 2.24 20.40 8.50
N LYS A 156 3.51 20.06 8.37
CA LYS A 156 4.26 19.08 9.18
C LYS A 156 3.82 17.63 9.01
N LYS A 157 2.83 17.37 8.18
CA LYS A 157 2.36 16.02 7.89
C LYS A 157 3.39 15.29 7.03
N VAL A 158 3.62 14.01 7.36
CA VAL A 158 4.52 13.12 6.63
C VAL A 158 3.75 11.87 6.23
N ASN A 159 3.78 11.53 4.96
CA ASN A 159 3.28 10.25 4.46
C ASN A 159 4.47 9.39 4.04
N ILE A 160 4.53 8.14 4.49
CA ILE A 160 5.63 7.21 4.22
C ILE A 160 5.10 5.98 3.52
N VAL A 161 5.79 5.56 2.45
CA VAL A 161 5.47 4.37 1.65
C VAL A 161 6.75 3.67 1.19
N GLY A 162 6.67 2.41 0.78
CA GLY A 162 7.77 1.70 0.13
C GLY A 162 8.44 0.63 0.97
N SER A 163 7.86 0.25 2.13
CA SER A 163 8.31 -0.90 2.92
C SER A 163 7.15 -1.79 3.34
N ASN A 164 7.45 -3.07 3.56
CA ASN A 164 6.59 -4.05 4.21
C ASN A 164 7.06 -4.38 5.64
N ASN A 165 8.00 -3.63 6.17
CA ASN A 165 8.50 -3.71 7.54
C ASN A 165 8.24 -2.39 8.28
N LEU A 166 7.53 -2.47 9.41
CA LEU A 166 7.16 -1.29 10.20
C LEU A 166 8.36 -0.69 10.95
N GLU A 167 9.34 -1.50 11.33
CA GLU A 167 10.58 -1.01 11.96
C GLU A 167 11.39 -0.14 10.99
N GLU A 168 11.49 -0.56 9.72
CA GLU A 168 12.15 0.27 8.69
C GLU A 168 11.45 1.62 8.48
N ILE A 169 10.13 1.65 8.61
CA ILE A 169 9.33 2.88 8.51
C ILE A 169 9.58 3.78 9.73
N GLU A 170 9.66 3.20 10.95
CA GLU A 170 9.95 3.92 12.18
C GLU A 170 11.35 4.53 12.15
N ASP A 171 12.35 3.74 11.78
CA ASP A 171 13.74 4.20 11.62
C ASP A 171 13.84 5.35 10.62
N PHE A 172 13.13 5.21 9.48
CA PHE A 172 13.12 6.25 8.47
C PHE A 172 12.41 7.53 8.95
N PHE A 173 11.31 7.41 9.67
CA PHE A 173 10.62 8.58 10.24
C PHE A 173 11.48 9.28 11.29
N ASN A 174 12.19 8.54 12.14
CA ASN A 174 13.12 9.12 13.11
C ASN A 174 14.27 9.87 12.40
N TRP A 175 14.86 9.25 11.37
CA TRP A 175 15.86 9.92 10.55
C TRP A 175 15.32 11.19 9.87
N ILE A 176 14.07 11.20 9.38
CA ILE A 176 13.43 12.40 8.81
C ILE A 176 13.36 13.51 9.87
N LYS A 177 12.95 13.21 11.10
CA LYS A 177 12.91 14.21 12.18
C LYS A 177 14.27 14.83 12.41
N ASP A 178 15.32 14.00 12.43
CA ASP A 178 16.69 14.47 12.69
C ASP A 178 17.21 15.39 11.57
N VAL A 179 17.03 14.99 10.30
CA VAL A 179 17.58 15.76 9.16
C VAL A 179 16.75 16.99 8.81
N THR A 180 15.52 17.08 9.30
CA THR A 180 14.65 18.24 9.06
C THR A 180 14.67 19.27 10.17
N VAL A 181 15.43 19.05 11.24
CA VAL A 181 15.74 20.10 12.23
C VAL A 181 16.61 21.13 11.54
N ILE A 182 16.10 22.35 11.38
CA ILE A 182 16.88 23.49 10.86
C ILE A 182 17.85 23.92 11.95
N ASN A 183 19.15 23.77 11.68
CA ASN A 183 20.20 24.39 12.48
C ASN A 183 20.23 25.88 12.23
#